data_694f9f2bc9d4fa6ab1f6e91bdd8f5b96
#
_entry.id   694f9f2bc9d4fa6ab1f6e91bdd8f5b96
#
_cell.length_a   1.000
_cell.length_b   1.000
_cell.length_c   1.000
_cell.angle_alpha   90.00
_cell.angle_beta   90.00
_cell.angle_gamma   90.00
#
_symmetry.space_group_name_H-M   'P 1'
#
loop_
_entity.id
_entity.type
_entity.pdbx_description
1 polymer ?
#
loop_
_entity_poly.entity_id
_entity_poly.type
_entity_poly.pdbx_seq_one_letter_code
_entity_poly.pdbx_strand_id
1 'polypeptide(L)'
;MLNNTLRSLGLSAAAVALAVLVGCATTEEPKPAPAPVPAPATPAPAPAPAPAPTPKPEAPKPPPAPVAQKVTLAADVLFDFDKSVIKPDGKNRLDDLAQKIRAISLEVVIAIGHADSIGTDAYNQKLSVRRAESVKAYLVSKGVEPNRIYTEGKGEKQPVASNKTKDGRQKNRRVEIEVIGTRK
;
A
#
# COMPACT_ATOMS: atom_id res chain seq x y z
N MET A 1 -39.18 -36.29 -20.18
CA MET A 1 -37.95 -36.94 -20.69
C MET A 1 -36.84 -36.40 -19.85
N LEU A 2 -36.61 -37.01 -18.77
CA LEU A 2 -35.57 -37.93 -18.24
C LEU A 2 -34.22 -37.84 -18.98
N ASN A 3 -33.19 -37.47 -18.28
CA ASN A 3 -31.97 -38.26 -18.03
C ASN A 3 -31.05 -37.50 -17.05
N ASN A 4 -31.04 -38.00 -15.99
CA ASN A 4 -30.09 -38.49 -15.00
C ASN A 4 -28.76 -38.97 -15.59
N THR A 5 -27.63 -38.51 -15.02
CA THR A 5 -26.43 -39.34 -14.84
C THR A 5 -25.61 -38.87 -13.63
N LEU A 6 -25.75 -39.63 -12.56
CA LEU A 6 -24.77 -39.77 -11.47
C LEU A 6 -23.49 -40.48 -11.99
N ARG A 7 -22.32 -40.11 -11.46
CA ARG A 7 -21.11 -40.93 -11.21
C ARG A 7 -19.99 -39.99 -10.76
N SER A 8 -19.13 -40.28 -9.82
CA SER A 8 -18.91 -41.40 -8.88
C SER A 8 -17.79 -40.98 -7.92
N LEU A 9 -17.87 -41.52 -6.73
CA LEU A 9 -16.85 -41.53 -5.68
C LEU A 9 -15.43 -41.76 -6.18
N GLY A 10 -14.45 -41.11 -5.53
CA GLY A 10 -13.03 -41.43 -5.55
C GLY A 10 -12.39 -41.11 -4.21
N LEU A 11 -12.57 -42.00 -3.27
CA LEU A 11 -11.88 -42.10 -1.99
C LEU A 11 -10.48 -42.64 -2.24
N SER A 12 -9.43 -41.97 -1.80
CA SER A 12 -8.10 -42.58 -1.67
C SER A 12 -7.41 -42.02 -0.43
N ALA A 13 -7.47 -42.82 0.62
CA ALA A 13 -6.62 -42.74 1.78
C ALA A 13 -5.27 -43.36 1.46
N ALA A 14 -4.17 -42.73 1.80
CA ALA A 14 -2.87 -43.34 1.93
C ALA A 14 -2.19 -42.79 3.18
N ALA A 15 -2.19 -43.60 4.22
CA ALA A 15 -1.39 -43.46 5.42
C ALA A 15 -0.02 -44.15 5.18
N VAL A 16 1.08 -43.51 5.55
CA VAL A 16 2.40 -44.11 5.78
C VAL A 16 3.06 -43.34 6.91
N ALA A 17 3.03 -43.87 8.12
CA ALA A 17 4.02 -44.54 8.96
C ALA A 17 5.37 -43.79 9.11
N LEU A 18 5.54 -43.20 10.27
CA LEU A 18 6.44 -43.47 11.41
C LEU A 18 7.88 -43.91 11.07
N ALA A 19 8.87 -43.08 11.39
CA ALA A 19 10.19 -43.51 11.84
C ALA A 19 10.77 -42.51 12.86
N VAL A 20 10.76 -42.96 14.12
CA VAL A 20 11.48 -42.36 15.26
C VAL A 20 12.92 -42.85 15.17
N LEU A 21 13.90 -41.95 15.17
CA LEU A 21 15.29 -42.26 15.48
C LEU A 21 15.76 -41.36 16.61
N VAL A 22 15.78 -41.96 17.79
CA VAL A 22 16.48 -41.50 18.99
C VAL A 22 17.98 -41.73 18.78
N GLY A 23 18.75 -40.64 18.74
CA GLY A 23 20.20 -40.65 18.76
C GLY A 23 20.69 -39.91 20.00
N CYS A 24 21.00 -40.65 21.06
CA CYS A 24 21.79 -40.17 22.19
C CYS A 24 23.23 -39.91 21.73
N ALA A 25 23.71 -38.67 21.81
CA ALA A 25 25.12 -38.36 21.78
C ALA A 25 25.50 -37.68 23.10
N THR A 26 26.32 -38.38 23.83
CA THR A 26 26.92 -38.09 25.13
C THR A 26 27.79 -36.83 25.06
N THR A 27 27.48 -35.89 25.89
CA THR A 27 28.31 -34.69 26.10
C THR A 27 29.50 -35.05 26.98
N GLU A 28 30.68 -34.96 26.41
CA GLU A 28 31.94 -35.03 27.14
C GLU A 28 32.41 -33.62 27.51
N GLU A 29 32.49 -33.33 28.77
CA GLU A 29 32.91 -32.10 29.38
C GLU A 29 34.44 -31.99 29.35
N PRO A 30 35.07 -30.94 28.75
CA PRO A 30 36.52 -30.78 28.85
C PRO A 30 36.91 -30.13 30.16
N LYS A 31 37.73 -30.82 30.90
CA LYS A 31 38.45 -30.45 32.10
C LYS A 31 39.19 -29.12 31.99
N PRO A 32 39.11 -28.25 32.98
CA PRO A 32 39.82 -26.95 32.95
C PRO A 32 41.35 -27.12 33.07
N ALA A 33 42.06 -26.45 32.17
CA ALA A 33 43.50 -26.33 32.15
C ALA A 33 43.96 -25.32 33.25
N PRO A 34 45.15 -25.55 33.86
CA PRO A 34 45.64 -24.70 34.92
C PRO A 34 46.08 -23.33 34.43
N ALA A 35 45.85 -22.31 35.27
CA ALA A 35 46.18 -20.92 35.02
C ALA A 35 47.68 -20.69 34.85
N PRO A 36 48.11 -19.84 33.88
CA PRO A 36 49.51 -19.44 33.79
C PRO A 36 49.85 -18.39 34.85
N VAL A 37 51.01 -18.56 35.47
CA VAL A 37 51.62 -17.67 36.43
C VAL A 37 51.90 -16.27 35.86
N PRO A 38 51.76 -15.20 36.65
CA PRO A 38 51.98 -13.83 36.17
C PRO A 38 53.47 -13.56 35.91
N ALA A 39 53.80 -13.09 34.72
CA ALA A 39 55.09 -12.57 34.36
C ALA A 39 55.30 -11.15 34.94
N PRO A 40 56.55 -10.73 35.26
CA PRO A 40 56.82 -9.47 35.92
C PRO A 40 56.49 -8.28 35.02
N ALA A 41 55.88 -7.27 35.67
CA ALA A 41 55.45 -6.04 35.02
C ALA A 41 56.62 -5.24 34.44
N THR A 42 56.57 -5.00 33.15
CA THR A 42 57.35 -4.00 32.43
C THR A 42 56.79 -2.60 32.74
N PRO A 43 57.60 -1.56 33.02
CA PRO A 43 57.09 -0.24 33.30
C PRO A 43 56.38 0.37 32.08
N ALA A 44 55.23 0.95 32.34
CA ALA A 44 54.40 1.58 31.34
C ALA A 44 55.08 2.78 30.65
N PRO A 45 55.08 2.92 29.35
CA PRO A 45 55.46 4.15 28.68
C PRO A 45 54.45 5.28 28.98
N ALA A 46 54.99 6.52 29.13
CA ALA A 46 54.21 7.71 29.42
C ALA A 46 53.05 7.95 28.43
N PRO A 47 51.93 8.50 28.91
CA PRO A 47 50.75 8.73 28.04
C PRO A 47 51.09 9.72 26.90
N ALA A 48 50.89 9.29 25.70
CA ALA A 48 50.94 10.14 24.50
C ALA A 48 49.84 11.22 24.60
N PRO A 49 50.08 12.45 24.10
CA PRO A 49 49.07 13.50 24.11
C PRO A 49 47.81 13.05 23.32
N ALA A 50 46.66 13.29 23.94
CA ALA A 50 45.35 12.93 23.37
C ALA A 50 45.18 13.54 21.97
N PRO A 51 44.77 12.77 20.98
CA PRO A 51 44.44 13.33 19.67
C PRO A 51 43.26 14.31 19.81
N ALA A 52 43.41 15.47 19.15
CA ALA A 52 42.36 16.49 19.05
C ALA A 52 41.04 15.88 18.63
N PRO A 53 39.89 16.36 19.16
CA PRO A 53 38.58 15.80 18.81
C PRO A 53 38.35 15.94 17.31
N THR A 54 38.34 14.81 16.63
CA THR A 54 37.86 14.74 15.23
C THR A 54 36.42 15.25 15.21
N PRO A 55 36.05 16.14 14.26
CA PRO A 55 34.68 16.59 14.10
C PRO A 55 33.78 15.37 13.90
N LYS A 56 32.83 15.18 14.81
CA LYS A 56 31.83 14.12 14.74
C LYS A 56 31.10 14.27 13.40
N PRO A 57 31.04 13.22 12.57
CA PRO A 57 30.27 13.30 11.33
C PRO A 57 28.85 13.75 11.67
N GLU A 58 28.40 14.84 11.04
CA GLU A 58 27.05 15.33 11.16
C GLU A 58 26.10 14.19 10.77
N ALA A 59 25.20 13.82 11.68
CA ALA A 59 24.24 12.75 11.43
C ALA A 59 23.46 13.07 10.17
N PRO A 60 23.26 12.11 9.24
CA PRO A 60 22.51 12.36 8.01
C PRO A 60 21.13 12.92 8.36
N LYS A 61 20.80 14.03 7.71
CA LYS A 61 19.51 14.71 7.89
C LYS A 61 18.38 13.69 7.69
N PRO A 62 17.42 13.58 8.61
CA PRO A 62 16.36 12.60 8.49
C PRO A 62 15.64 12.78 7.14
N PRO A 63 15.25 11.69 6.47
CA PRO A 63 14.55 11.79 5.20
C PRO A 63 13.25 12.60 5.36
N PRO A 64 12.84 13.38 4.34
CA PRO A 64 11.64 14.18 4.41
C PRO A 64 10.42 13.29 4.71
N ALA A 65 9.56 13.75 5.62
CA ALA A 65 8.40 12.99 6.07
C ALA A 65 7.43 12.73 4.90
N PRO A 66 6.88 11.50 4.79
CA PRO A 66 5.92 11.18 3.76
C PRO A 66 4.64 12.04 3.93
N VAL A 67 4.11 12.55 2.82
CA VAL A 67 2.85 13.28 2.77
C VAL A 67 1.82 12.37 2.13
N ALA A 68 0.81 11.95 2.89
CA ALA A 68 -0.36 11.27 2.37
C ALA A 68 -1.53 12.26 2.36
N GLN A 69 -2.11 12.54 1.21
CA GLN A 69 -3.26 13.42 1.06
C GLN A 69 -4.40 12.68 0.38
N LYS A 70 -5.54 12.58 1.06
CA LYS A 70 -6.78 12.06 0.49
C LYS A 70 -7.68 13.21 0.06
N VAL A 71 -8.10 13.20 -1.20
CA VAL A 71 -9.04 14.17 -1.80
C VAL A 71 -10.27 13.41 -2.25
N THR A 72 -11.44 13.80 -1.73
CA THR A 72 -12.72 13.22 -2.13
C THR A 72 -13.45 14.21 -3.05
N LEU A 73 -13.80 13.76 -4.23
CA LEU A 73 -14.54 14.53 -5.22
C LEU A 73 -15.90 13.89 -5.46
N ALA A 74 -16.97 14.69 -5.32
CA ALA A 74 -18.32 14.24 -5.64
C ALA A 74 -18.43 13.90 -7.13
N ALA A 75 -19.05 12.77 -7.47
CA ALA A 75 -19.16 12.36 -8.86
C ALA A 75 -20.02 13.33 -9.69
N ASP A 76 -20.99 14.00 -9.09
CA ASP A 76 -21.83 14.98 -9.78
C ASP A 76 -21.04 16.22 -10.22
N VAL A 77 -19.93 16.53 -9.55
CA VAL A 77 -18.97 17.57 -9.97
C VAL A 77 -18.09 17.09 -11.11
N LEU A 78 -17.69 15.82 -11.05
CA LEU A 78 -16.79 15.23 -12.04
C LEU A 78 -17.51 14.79 -13.32
N PHE A 79 -18.71 14.25 -13.21
CA PHE A 79 -19.40 13.56 -14.32
C PHE A 79 -20.87 13.95 -14.39
N ASP A 80 -21.45 13.84 -15.57
CA ASP A 80 -22.91 13.84 -15.74
C ASP A 80 -23.51 12.53 -15.20
N PHE A 81 -24.83 12.53 -15.02
CA PHE A 81 -25.55 11.34 -14.61
C PHE A 81 -25.24 10.17 -15.56
N ASP A 82 -24.91 9.04 -14.98
CA ASP A 82 -24.58 7.80 -15.67
C ASP A 82 -23.40 7.88 -16.66
N LYS A 83 -22.59 8.93 -16.62
CA LYS A 83 -21.43 9.10 -17.49
C LYS A 83 -20.11 8.96 -16.73
N SER A 84 -19.05 8.72 -17.51
CA SER A 84 -17.65 8.71 -17.06
C SER A 84 -16.80 9.79 -17.76
N VAL A 85 -17.41 10.66 -18.59
CA VAL A 85 -16.72 11.80 -19.22
C VAL A 85 -16.65 12.94 -18.24
N ILE A 86 -15.44 13.47 -18.01
CA ILE A 86 -15.20 14.52 -17.02
C ILE A 86 -15.74 15.86 -17.53
N LYS A 87 -16.57 16.50 -16.69
CA LYS A 87 -17.15 17.83 -16.91
C LYS A 87 -16.10 18.93 -16.77
N PRO A 88 -16.36 20.15 -17.30
CA PRO A 88 -15.45 21.30 -17.14
C PRO A 88 -15.13 21.60 -15.66
N ASP A 89 -16.14 21.60 -14.77
CA ASP A 89 -15.94 21.84 -13.33
C ASP A 89 -15.05 20.75 -12.69
N GLY A 90 -15.25 19.48 -13.11
CA GLY A 90 -14.40 18.38 -12.69
C GLY A 90 -12.94 18.54 -13.15
N LYS A 91 -12.74 19.04 -14.39
CA LYS A 91 -11.40 19.33 -14.91
C LYS A 91 -10.68 20.38 -14.08
N ASN A 92 -11.37 21.47 -13.71
CA ASN A 92 -10.77 22.52 -12.85
C ASN A 92 -10.29 21.93 -11.51
N ARG A 93 -11.10 21.08 -10.87
CA ARG A 93 -10.72 20.42 -9.61
C ARG A 93 -9.54 19.47 -9.77
N LEU A 94 -9.47 18.75 -10.88
CA LEU A 94 -8.35 17.87 -11.17
C LEU A 94 -7.09 18.63 -11.59
N ASP A 95 -7.22 19.83 -12.19
CA ASP A 95 -6.10 20.70 -12.48
C ASP A 95 -5.45 21.24 -11.20
N ASP A 96 -6.26 21.69 -10.23
CA ASP A 96 -5.78 22.07 -8.89
C ASP A 96 -5.03 20.90 -8.21
N LEU A 97 -5.56 19.69 -8.34
CA LEU A 97 -4.91 18.49 -7.81
C LEU A 97 -3.59 18.21 -8.53
N ALA A 98 -3.57 18.29 -9.87
CA ALA A 98 -2.35 18.07 -10.66
C ALA A 98 -1.25 19.09 -10.32
N GLN A 99 -1.60 20.33 -10.03
CA GLN A 99 -0.64 21.35 -9.56
C GLN A 99 -0.04 20.96 -8.20
N LYS A 100 -0.87 20.52 -7.24
CA LYS A 100 -0.41 20.04 -5.94
C LYS A 100 0.50 18.82 -6.06
N ILE A 101 0.19 17.88 -6.95
CA ILE A 101 1.03 16.69 -7.22
C ILE A 101 2.40 17.11 -7.75
N ARG A 102 2.50 18.14 -8.61
CA ARG A 102 3.79 18.63 -9.12
C ARG A 102 4.67 19.28 -8.06
N ALA A 103 4.07 19.79 -6.99
CA ALA A 103 4.79 20.43 -5.88
C ALA A 103 5.46 19.44 -4.92
N ILE A 104 5.19 18.16 -5.07
CA ILE A 104 5.76 17.07 -4.24
C ILE A 104 6.58 16.11 -5.10
N SER A 105 7.42 15.31 -4.45
CA SER A 105 8.03 14.11 -5.06
C SER A 105 7.00 12.99 -4.99
N LEU A 106 6.25 12.80 -6.09
CA LEU A 106 5.16 11.84 -6.16
C LEU A 106 5.68 10.41 -6.11
N GLU A 107 5.12 9.59 -5.24
CA GLU A 107 5.33 8.15 -5.19
C GLU A 107 4.19 7.42 -5.89
N VAL A 108 2.95 7.63 -5.44
CA VAL A 108 1.78 6.96 -5.98
C VAL A 108 0.53 7.82 -5.89
N VAL A 109 -0.38 7.64 -6.83
CA VAL A 109 -1.76 8.15 -6.82
C VAL A 109 -2.70 6.95 -6.93
N ILE A 110 -3.71 6.88 -6.07
CA ILE A 110 -4.75 5.85 -6.13
C ILE A 110 -6.09 6.55 -6.36
N ALA A 111 -6.75 6.26 -7.47
CA ALA A 111 -8.07 6.77 -7.78
C ALA A 111 -9.11 5.67 -7.57
N ILE A 112 -10.04 5.88 -6.62
CA ILE A 112 -11.04 4.90 -6.22
C ILE A 112 -12.43 5.44 -6.57
N GLY A 113 -13.12 4.77 -7.49
CA GLY A 113 -14.49 5.11 -7.87
C GLY A 113 -15.51 4.41 -6.99
N HIS A 114 -16.59 5.13 -6.63
CA HIS A 114 -17.74 4.63 -5.88
C HIS A 114 -19.04 4.94 -6.60
N ALA A 115 -20.04 4.10 -6.39
CA ALA A 115 -21.41 4.27 -6.86
C ALA A 115 -22.39 4.28 -5.67
N ASP A 116 -23.64 4.66 -5.93
CA ASP A 116 -24.75 4.42 -5.01
C ASP A 116 -25.39 3.05 -5.28
N SER A 117 -26.44 2.73 -4.53
CA SER A 117 -27.14 1.44 -4.65
C SER A 117 -28.20 1.38 -5.79
N ILE A 118 -28.21 2.34 -6.70
CA ILE A 118 -29.14 2.28 -7.83
C ILE A 118 -28.46 1.53 -8.99
N GLY A 119 -29.10 0.47 -9.45
CA GLY A 119 -28.59 -0.40 -10.49
C GLY A 119 -28.20 -1.78 -9.98
N THR A 120 -27.47 -2.54 -10.78
CA THR A 120 -26.94 -3.84 -10.38
C THR A 120 -25.50 -3.70 -9.90
N ASP A 121 -25.08 -4.56 -8.98
CA ASP A 121 -23.69 -4.63 -8.49
C ASP A 121 -22.67 -4.63 -9.64
N ALA A 122 -22.91 -5.48 -10.65
CA ALA A 122 -22.02 -5.61 -11.81
C ALA A 122 -21.94 -4.31 -12.63
N TYR A 123 -23.08 -3.61 -12.77
CA TYR A 123 -23.13 -2.32 -13.45
C TYR A 123 -22.37 -1.24 -12.66
N ASN A 124 -22.67 -1.11 -11.36
CA ASN A 124 -22.05 -0.14 -10.47
C ASN A 124 -20.55 -0.37 -10.34
N GLN A 125 -20.12 -1.64 -10.33
CA GLN A 125 -18.71 -1.99 -10.36
C GLN A 125 -18.03 -1.48 -11.63
N LYS A 126 -18.60 -1.75 -12.81
CA LYS A 126 -18.05 -1.29 -14.10
C LYS A 126 -18.06 0.24 -14.21
N LEU A 127 -19.13 0.91 -13.75
CA LEU A 127 -19.24 2.37 -13.79
C LEU A 127 -18.18 3.03 -12.90
N SER A 128 -17.96 2.51 -11.70
CA SER A 128 -16.96 3.03 -10.77
C SER A 128 -15.53 2.87 -11.30
N VAL A 129 -15.20 1.74 -11.93
CA VAL A 129 -13.91 1.53 -12.62
C VAL A 129 -13.73 2.55 -13.75
N ARG A 130 -14.70 2.66 -14.68
CA ARG A 130 -14.60 3.63 -15.79
C ARG A 130 -14.41 5.07 -15.32
N ARG A 131 -15.03 5.46 -14.21
CA ARG A 131 -14.85 6.80 -13.63
C ARG A 131 -13.43 7.00 -13.08
N ALA A 132 -12.89 6.02 -12.37
CA ALA A 132 -11.51 6.06 -11.88
C ALA A 132 -10.50 6.11 -13.04
N GLU A 133 -10.74 5.33 -14.11
CA GLU A 133 -9.90 5.34 -15.33
C GLU A 133 -9.95 6.69 -16.06
N SER A 134 -11.11 7.35 -16.12
CA SER A 134 -11.21 8.67 -16.71
C SER A 134 -10.41 9.72 -15.93
N VAL A 135 -10.41 9.64 -14.60
CA VAL A 135 -9.58 10.49 -13.74
C VAL A 135 -8.09 10.20 -14.00
N LYS A 136 -7.69 8.93 -14.09
CA LYS A 136 -6.32 8.55 -14.44
C LYS A 136 -5.91 9.13 -15.79
N ALA A 137 -6.71 8.92 -16.83
CA ALA A 137 -6.43 9.43 -18.17
C ALA A 137 -6.26 10.97 -18.16
N TYR A 138 -7.08 11.67 -17.39
CA TYR A 138 -6.98 13.11 -17.25
C TYR A 138 -5.69 13.55 -16.53
N LEU A 139 -5.34 12.93 -15.42
CA LEU A 139 -4.09 13.24 -14.69
C LEU A 139 -2.84 12.94 -15.54
N VAL A 140 -2.87 11.85 -16.32
CA VAL A 140 -1.81 11.55 -17.30
C VAL A 140 -1.70 12.65 -18.35
N SER A 141 -2.81 13.15 -18.88
CA SER A 141 -2.81 14.27 -19.85
C SER A 141 -2.25 15.57 -19.24
N LYS A 142 -2.25 15.67 -17.91
CA LYS A 142 -1.63 16.80 -17.16
C LYS A 142 -0.19 16.53 -16.74
N GLY A 143 0.41 15.43 -17.21
CA GLY A 143 1.83 15.12 -17.03
C GLY A 143 2.16 14.29 -15.78
N VAL A 144 1.16 13.65 -15.15
CA VAL A 144 1.42 12.64 -14.10
C VAL A 144 1.79 11.32 -14.77
N GLU A 145 2.84 10.66 -14.29
CA GLU A 145 3.32 9.41 -14.86
C GLU A 145 2.28 8.28 -14.72
N PRO A 146 1.91 7.58 -15.81
CA PRO A 146 0.83 6.59 -15.81
C PRO A 146 1.12 5.36 -14.94
N ASN A 147 2.39 5.00 -14.75
CA ASN A 147 2.85 3.90 -13.89
C ASN A 147 2.73 4.20 -12.39
N ARG A 148 2.55 5.47 -12.03
CA ARG A 148 2.31 5.90 -10.64
C ARG A 148 0.84 6.05 -10.30
N ILE A 149 -0.08 5.85 -11.26
CA ILE A 149 -1.51 6.00 -11.03
C ILE A 149 -2.21 4.65 -11.08
N TYR A 150 -2.75 4.24 -9.95
CA TYR A 150 -3.58 3.05 -9.81
C TYR A 150 -5.06 3.43 -9.78
N THR A 151 -5.89 2.58 -10.35
CA THR A 151 -7.34 2.78 -10.39
C THR A 151 -8.05 1.59 -9.79
N GLU A 152 -9.07 1.85 -8.99
CA GLU A 152 -9.94 0.84 -8.43
C GLU A 152 -11.40 1.27 -8.48
N GLY A 153 -12.31 0.34 -8.75
CA GLY A 153 -13.74 0.53 -8.59
C GLY A 153 -14.24 -0.26 -7.40
N LYS A 154 -14.96 0.37 -6.50
CA LYS A 154 -15.61 -0.29 -5.35
C LYS A 154 -17.12 -0.49 -5.56
N GLY A 155 -17.67 0.02 -6.68
CA GLY A 155 -19.11 -0.02 -6.91
C GLY A 155 -19.86 0.61 -5.73
N GLU A 156 -20.91 -0.06 -5.27
CA GLU A 156 -21.73 0.36 -4.13
C GLU A 156 -21.29 -0.24 -2.78
N LYS A 157 -20.21 -1.03 -2.76
CA LYS A 157 -19.82 -1.86 -1.59
C LYS A 157 -19.28 -1.07 -0.40
N GLN A 158 -18.90 0.19 -0.60
CA GLN A 158 -18.35 1.04 0.45
C GLN A 158 -19.12 2.36 0.57
N PRO A 159 -20.36 2.34 1.06
CA PRO A 159 -21.15 3.54 1.26
C PRO A 159 -20.60 4.37 2.43
N VAL A 160 -20.59 5.70 2.29
CA VAL A 160 -20.24 6.65 3.36
C VAL A 160 -21.49 7.30 3.96
N ALA A 161 -22.65 7.12 3.32
CA ALA A 161 -23.94 7.61 3.77
C ALA A 161 -25.04 6.63 3.42
N SER A 162 -26.23 6.83 4.00
CA SER A 162 -27.38 5.95 3.76
C SER A 162 -27.84 5.99 2.30
N ASN A 163 -27.91 4.86 1.64
CA ASN A 163 -28.46 4.72 0.30
C ASN A 163 -29.99 4.93 0.23
N LYS A 164 -30.68 4.96 1.37
CA LYS A 164 -32.14 5.15 1.44
C LYS A 164 -32.57 6.57 1.06
N THR A 165 -31.72 7.56 1.29
CA THR A 165 -32.01 8.97 1.00
C THR A 165 -31.32 9.44 -0.29
N LYS A 166 -31.89 10.43 -0.98
CA LYS A 166 -31.30 11.03 -2.19
C LYS A 166 -29.93 11.66 -1.88
N ASP A 167 -29.84 12.39 -0.78
CA ASP A 167 -28.61 13.07 -0.35
C ASP A 167 -27.51 12.06 0.04
N GLY A 168 -27.90 10.97 0.69
CA GLY A 168 -26.97 9.90 1.04
C GLY A 168 -26.41 9.21 -0.23
N ARG A 169 -27.26 8.90 -1.19
CA ARG A 169 -26.82 8.37 -2.49
C ARG A 169 -25.89 9.34 -3.22
N GLN A 170 -26.19 10.64 -3.16
CA GLN A 170 -25.32 11.66 -3.76
C GLN A 170 -23.91 11.63 -3.14
N LYS A 171 -23.81 11.51 -1.82
CA LYS A 171 -22.52 11.37 -1.11
C LYS A 171 -21.79 10.07 -1.47
N ASN A 172 -22.54 8.99 -1.72
CA ASN A 172 -21.95 7.70 -2.11
C ASN A 172 -21.38 7.73 -3.54
N ARG A 173 -21.98 8.50 -4.45
CA ARG A 173 -21.43 8.76 -5.79
C ARG A 173 -20.24 9.70 -5.68
N ARG A 174 -19.04 9.16 -5.58
CA ARG A 174 -17.80 9.93 -5.41
C ARG A 174 -16.59 9.23 -6.04
N VAL A 175 -15.54 9.99 -6.24
CA VAL A 175 -14.20 9.46 -6.52
C VAL A 175 -13.28 9.94 -5.41
N GLU A 176 -12.60 9.02 -4.77
CA GLU A 176 -11.55 9.29 -3.80
C GLU A 176 -10.20 9.21 -4.50
N ILE A 177 -9.34 10.18 -4.26
CA ILE A 177 -7.99 10.21 -4.82
C ILE A 177 -7.02 10.32 -3.66
N GLU A 178 -6.19 9.31 -3.49
CA GLU A 178 -5.12 9.30 -2.51
C GLU A 178 -3.80 9.62 -3.21
N VAL A 179 -3.10 10.61 -2.71
CA VAL A 179 -1.80 11.04 -3.23
C VAL A 179 -0.77 10.80 -2.14
N ILE A 180 0.23 10.00 -2.44
CA ILE A 180 1.34 9.67 -1.54
C ILE A 180 2.63 10.17 -2.18
N GLY A 181 3.45 10.84 -1.39
CA GLY A 181 4.72 11.38 -1.84
C GLY A 181 5.49 12.03 -0.69
N THR A 182 6.59 12.69 -1.00
CA THR A 182 7.40 13.44 -0.05
C THR A 182 7.49 14.90 -0.48
N ARG A 183 7.66 15.81 0.47
CA ARG A 183 7.90 17.23 0.14
C ARG A 183 9.25 17.36 -0.59
N LYS A 184 9.25 18.16 -1.66
CA LYS A 184 10.50 18.56 -2.33
C LYS A 184 11.31 19.49 -1.46
#